data_f43144d2bbc5820ac24bb2f6adcafc56
#
_entry.id   f43144d2bbc5820ac24bb2f6adcafc56
#
_cell.length_a   1.000
_cell.length_b   1.000
_cell.length_c   1.000
_cell.angle_alpha   90.00
_cell.angle_beta   90.00
_cell.angle_gamma   90.00
#
_symmetry.space_group_name_H-M   'P 1'
#
loop_
_entity.id
_entity.type
_entity.pdbx_description
1 polymer ?
#
loop_
_entity_poly.entity_id
_entity_poly.type
_entity_poly.pdbx_seq_one_letter_code
_entity_poly.pdbx_strand_id
1 'polypeptide(L)'
;MPSVSFKFCTAKVAGEGEDADPILRVGPDLGLLGVFDGMGGAGGRVYDTPDGRHTGAWIASRFARNVVERLMLELIKPEWNLDGPATAAELHRVLASSLAARLEELKAPETSLRSKLVKALPTTMTLAVLQRTDPAAGSYACHLFWAGDSRAYVVDADAGAMQLTTDDLRSGGDAMRNLTDDSVMSNCISADTEFHINHRQVELQA
;
A
#
# COMPACT_ATOMS: atom_id res chain seq x y z
N MET A 1 13.70 -0.22 -25.59
CA MET A 1 13.68 -1.69 -25.50
C MET A 1 12.25 -2.15 -25.22
N PRO A 2 11.83 -3.35 -25.64
CA PRO A 2 10.50 -3.86 -25.21
C PRO A 2 10.50 -4.05 -23.70
N SER A 3 9.52 -3.47 -23.01
CA SER A 3 9.33 -3.67 -21.58
C SER A 3 8.33 -4.81 -21.37
N VAL A 4 8.60 -5.67 -20.39
CA VAL A 4 7.68 -6.72 -19.94
C VAL A 4 7.22 -6.35 -18.54
N SER A 5 5.90 -6.32 -18.33
CA SER A 5 5.33 -6.13 -17.01
C SER A 5 4.38 -7.29 -16.68
N PHE A 6 4.43 -7.75 -15.45
CA PHE A 6 3.53 -8.78 -14.95
C PHE A 6 3.21 -8.53 -13.48
N LYS A 7 2.07 -9.06 -13.05
CA LYS A 7 1.66 -9.08 -11.65
C LYS A 7 1.21 -10.47 -11.27
N PHE A 8 1.38 -10.82 -10.02
CA PHE A 8 0.79 -12.03 -9.44
C PHE A 8 0.42 -11.77 -7.98
N CYS A 9 -0.56 -12.52 -7.51
CA CYS A 9 -0.93 -12.59 -6.11
C CYS A 9 -1.01 -14.07 -5.74
N THR A 10 -0.46 -14.45 -4.60
CA THR A 10 -0.49 -15.83 -4.14
C THR A 10 -0.80 -15.88 -2.65
N ALA A 11 -1.48 -16.93 -2.21
CA ALA A 11 -1.81 -17.13 -0.81
C ALA A 11 -1.24 -18.47 -0.34
N LYS A 12 -0.90 -18.57 0.95
CA LYS A 12 -0.42 -19.80 1.57
C LYS A 12 -1.45 -20.92 1.47
N VAL A 13 -2.74 -20.57 1.59
CA VAL A 13 -3.87 -21.43 1.36
C VAL A 13 -4.76 -20.81 0.30
N ALA A 14 -5.09 -21.57 -0.75
CA ALA A 14 -5.89 -21.07 -1.86
C ALA A 14 -7.24 -20.53 -1.37
N GLY A 15 -7.57 -19.30 -1.76
CA GLY A 15 -8.80 -18.61 -1.37
C GLY A 15 -8.78 -17.92 -0.01
N GLU A 16 -7.73 -18.08 0.80
CA GLU A 16 -7.63 -17.49 2.15
C GLU A 16 -6.65 -16.30 2.23
N GLY A 17 -6.11 -15.86 1.09
CA GLY A 17 -5.18 -14.72 1.04
C GLY A 17 -5.86 -13.41 1.40
N GLU A 18 -5.24 -12.64 2.28
CA GLU A 18 -5.72 -11.33 2.72
C GLU A 18 -5.21 -10.18 1.83
N ASP A 19 -4.23 -10.44 0.97
CA ASP A 19 -3.67 -9.48 0.03
C ASP A 19 -4.64 -9.18 -1.12
N ALA A 20 -4.67 -7.92 -1.56
CA ALA A 20 -5.40 -7.55 -2.75
C ALA A 20 -4.61 -7.87 -4.03
N ASP A 21 -5.33 -8.08 -5.13
CA ASP A 21 -4.71 -8.16 -6.46
C ASP A 21 -3.97 -6.85 -6.78
N PRO A 22 -2.68 -6.88 -7.16
CA PRO A 22 -1.88 -5.68 -7.35
C PRO A 22 -2.42 -4.75 -8.43
N ILE A 23 -2.22 -3.44 -8.25
CA ILE A 23 -2.40 -2.47 -9.34
C ILE A 23 -1.19 -2.61 -10.29
N LEU A 24 -1.48 -2.73 -11.58
CA LEU A 24 -0.48 -2.66 -12.64
C LEU A 24 -1.10 -1.95 -13.84
N ARG A 25 -0.73 -0.69 -14.06
CA ARG A 25 -1.12 0.13 -15.20
C ARG A 25 0.15 0.69 -15.82
N VAL A 26 0.45 0.29 -17.02
CA VAL A 26 1.66 0.71 -17.74
C VAL A 26 1.26 1.30 -19.08
N GLY A 27 1.67 2.55 -19.29
CA GLY A 27 1.56 3.27 -20.56
C GLY A 27 2.95 3.70 -21.06
N PRO A 28 3.02 4.37 -22.21
CA PRO A 28 4.29 4.79 -22.79
C PRO A 28 5.06 5.81 -21.93
N ASP A 29 4.34 6.68 -21.22
CA ASP A 29 4.93 7.78 -20.46
C ASP A 29 4.59 7.72 -18.96
N LEU A 30 3.80 6.74 -18.55
CA LEU A 30 3.32 6.61 -17.19
C LEU A 30 3.20 5.16 -16.75
N GLY A 31 3.64 4.88 -15.52
CA GLY A 31 3.41 3.62 -14.83
C GLY A 31 2.75 3.85 -13.47
N LEU A 32 1.77 3.01 -13.11
CA LEU A 32 1.16 2.96 -11.79
C LEU A 32 1.21 1.52 -11.30
N LEU A 33 1.97 1.29 -10.23
CA LEU A 33 2.15 -0.01 -9.60
C LEU A 33 1.75 0.10 -8.13
N GLY A 34 0.99 -0.87 -7.61
CA GLY A 34 0.58 -0.83 -6.21
C GLY A 34 0.35 -2.20 -5.62
N VAL A 35 0.78 -2.40 -4.37
CA VAL A 35 0.54 -3.61 -3.58
C VAL A 35 -0.13 -3.23 -2.26
N PHE A 36 -1.01 -4.11 -1.76
CA PHE A 36 -1.81 -3.91 -0.56
C PHE A 36 -1.88 -5.25 0.18
N ASP A 37 -1.18 -5.34 1.29
CA ASP A 37 -1.13 -6.53 2.15
C ASP A 37 -2.13 -6.35 3.31
N GLY A 38 -3.07 -7.27 3.45
CA GLY A 38 -4.06 -7.28 4.52
C GLY A 38 -3.46 -7.84 5.81
N MET A 39 -3.42 -7.03 6.86
CA MET A 39 -2.79 -7.40 8.13
C MET A 39 -3.66 -8.36 8.96
N GLY A 40 -3.65 -9.65 8.64
CA GLY A 40 -4.49 -10.69 9.23
C GLY A 40 -4.38 -10.83 10.74
N GLY A 41 -3.17 -10.72 11.28
CA GLY A 41 -2.93 -10.78 12.73
C GLY A 41 -3.63 -9.67 13.52
N ALA A 42 -3.69 -8.44 12.98
CA ALA A 42 -4.36 -7.31 13.61
C ALA A 42 -5.82 -7.17 13.18
N GLY A 43 -6.16 -7.57 11.95
CA GLY A 43 -7.45 -7.42 11.30
C GLY A 43 -8.28 -8.69 11.20
N GLY A 44 -8.05 -9.68 12.07
CA GLY A 44 -8.71 -10.98 12.04
C GLY A 44 -10.21 -10.97 12.36
N ARG A 45 -10.80 -9.83 12.74
CA ARG A 45 -12.24 -9.70 12.94
C ARG A 45 -12.99 -9.98 11.65
N VAL A 46 -14.00 -10.84 11.71
CA VAL A 46 -14.81 -11.23 10.56
C VAL A 46 -16.07 -10.36 10.46
N TYR A 47 -16.38 -9.94 9.25
CA TYR A 47 -17.56 -9.15 8.90
C TYR A 47 -18.41 -9.88 7.86
N ASP A 48 -19.72 -9.70 7.94
CA ASP A 48 -20.63 -10.16 6.90
C ASP A 48 -20.67 -9.12 5.77
N THR A 49 -20.41 -9.56 4.54
CA THR A 49 -20.47 -8.76 3.34
C THR A 49 -21.41 -9.39 2.31
N PRO A 50 -21.85 -8.69 1.28
CA PRO A 50 -22.66 -9.27 0.21
C PRO A 50 -22.02 -10.50 -0.45
N ASP A 51 -20.68 -10.54 -0.49
CA ASP A 51 -19.90 -11.61 -1.12
C ASP A 51 -19.55 -12.76 -0.16
N GLY A 52 -20.00 -12.68 1.10
CA GLY A 52 -19.72 -13.66 2.13
C GLY A 52 -19.04 -13.08 3.37
N ARG A 53 -18.46 -13.96 4.18
CA ARG A 53 -17.77 -13.59 5.42
C ARG A 53 -16.28 -13.41 5.17
N HIS A 54 -15.76 -12.22 5.52
CA HIS A 54 -14.35 -11.87 5.29
C HIS A 54 -13.74 -11.21 6.53
N THR A 55 -12.44 -11.40 6.71
CA THR A 55 -11.68 -10.68 7.75
C THR A 55 -11.60 -9.18 7.44
N GLY A 56 -11.39 -8.37 8.47
CA GLY A 56 -11.17 -6.95 8.31
C GLY A 56 -9.94 -6.65 7.43
N ALA A 57 -8.90 -7.47 7.53
CA ALA A 57 -7.70 -7.37 6.71
C ALA A 57 -7.99 -7.63 5.23
N TRP A 58 -8.75 -8.68 4.90
CA TRP A 58 -9.18 -8.99 3.54
C TRP A 58 -9.99 -7.84 2.91
N ILE A 59 -10.93 -7.29 3.69
CA ILE A 59 -11.76 -6.16 3.24
C ILE A 59 -10.88 -4.92 3.02
N ALA A 60 -9.99 -4.62 3.96
CA ALA A 60 -9.15 -3.43 3.95
C ALA A 60 -8.25 -3.36 2.73
N SER A 61 -7.50 -4.42 2.43
CA SER A 61 -6.56 -4.46 1.31
C SER A 61 -7.25 -4.21 -0.02
N ARG A 62 -8.39 -4.86 -0.26
CA ARG A 62 -9.16 -4.74 -1.51
C ARG A 62 -9.88 -3.39 -1.62
N PHE A 63 -10.42 -2.91 -0.53
CA PHE A 63 -11.10 -1.62 -0.49
C PHE A 63 -10.10 -0.47 -0.69
N ALA A 64 -8.99 -0.46 0.05
CA ALA A 64 -7.93 0.54 -0.10
C ALA A 64 -7.34 0.53 -1.53
N ARG A 65 -7.08 -0.66 -2.08
CA ARG A 65 -6.60 -0.84 -3.45
C ARG A 65 -7.55 -0.17 -4.47
N ASN A 66 -8.87 -0.38 -4.33
CA ASN A 66 -9.85 0.20 -5.25
C ASN A 66 -9.98 1.72 -5.10
N VAL A 67 -9.92 2.22 -3.86
CA VAL A 67 -9.94 3.67 -3.56
C VAL A 67 -8.71 4.34 -4.18
N VAL A 68 -7.53 3.79 -3.96
CA VAL A 68 -6.26 4.33 -4.46
C VAL A 68 -6.22 4.29 -5.99
N GLU A 69 -6.59 3.17 -6.61
CA GLU A 69 -6.59 3.08 -8.08
C GLU A 69 -7.51 4.14 -8.71
N ARG A 70 -8.73 4.30 -8.17
CA ARG A 70 -9.67 5.31 -8.67
C ARG A 70 -9.12 6.73 -8.49
N LEU A 71 -8.63 7.07 -7.29
CA LEU A 71 -8.05 8.38 -7.00
C LEU A 71 -6.88 8.69 -7.94
N MET A 72 -5.95 7.74 -8.10
CA MET A 72 -4.79 7.95 -8.95
C MET A 72 -5.18 8.12 -10.43
N LEU A 73 -6.17 7.36 -10.93
CA LEU A 73 -6.67 7.53 -12.30
C LEU A 73 -7.37 8.89 -12.52
N GLU A 74 -7.97 9.47 -11.49
CA GLU A 74 -8.55 10.82 -11.55
C GLU A 74 -7.46 11.91 -11.50
N LEU A 75 -6.39 11.72 -10.74
CA LEU A 75 -5.29 12.66 -10.62
C LEU A 75 -4.35 12.63 -11.83
N ILE A 76 -4.09 11.45 -12.38
CA ILE A 76 -3.15 11.25 -13.49
C ILE A 76 -3.75 11.78 -14.79
N LYS A 77 -3.32 12.98 -15.19
CA LYS A 77 -3.65 13.60 -16.49
C LYS A 77 -2.38 13.74 -17.33
N PRO A 78 -2.47 13.80 -18.67
CA PRO A 78 -1.30 13.88 -19.54
C PRO A 78 -0.32 15.02 -19.23
N GLU A 79 -0.82 16.13 -18.68
CA GLU A 79 -0.03 17.31 -18.32
C GLU A 79 0.25 17.39 -16.81
N TRP A 80 0.04 16.28 -16.10
CA TRP A 80 0.13 16.26 -14.65
C TRP A 80 1.59 16.26 -14.19
N ASN A 81 1.93 17.29 -13.43
CA ASN A 81 3.16 17.32 -12.65
C ASN A 81 2.82 16.90 -11.22
N LEU A 82 3.32 15.75 -10.79
CA LEU A 82 2.98 15.18 -9.49
C LEU A 82 3.66 15.96 -8.36
N ASP A 83 2.86 16.62 -7.53
CA ASP A 83 3.29 17.14 -6.24
C ASP A 83 3.21 15.99 -5.21
N GLY A 84 4.36 15.40 -4.89
CA GLY A 84 4.43 14.23 -4.02
C GLY A 84 3.85 14.47 -2.63
N PRO A 85 4.25 15.52 -1.89
CA PRO A 85 3.65 15.86 -0.60
C PRO A 85 2.14 16.09 -0.64
N ALA A 86 1.65 16.84 -1.61
CA ALA A 86 0.22 17.08 -1.78
C ALA A 86 -0.54 15.78 -2.12
N THR A 87 0.04 14.92 -2.96
CA THR A 87 -0.54 13.62 -3.30
C THR A 87 -0.57 12.68 -2.08
N ALA A 88 0.48 12.66 -1.26
CA ALA A 88 0.50 11.88 -0.02
C ALA A 88 -0.59 12.34 0.97
N ALA A 89 -0.77 13.64 1.12
CA ALA A 89 -1.83 14.21 1.96
C ALA A 89 -3.23 13.85 1.44
N GLU A 90 -3.44 13.89 0.13
CA GLU A 90 -4.72 13.53 -0.48
C GLU A 90 -5.00 12.02 -0.38
N LEU A 91 -4.00 11.16 -0.60
CA LEU A 91 -4.10 9.72 -0.36
C LEU A 91 -4.51 9.42 1.08
N HIS A 92 -3.85 10.06 2.06
CA HIS A 92 -4.21 9.94 3.47
C HIS A 92 -5.66 10.35 3.72
N ARG A 93 -6.05 11.55 3.28
CA ARG A 93 -7.40 12.10 3.50
C ARG A 93 -8.49 11.18 2.93
N VAL A 94 -8.31 10.73 1.68
CA VAL A 94 -9.30 9.89 0.99
C VAL A 94 -9.37 8.50 1.61
N LEU A 95 -8.23 7.88 1.92
CA LEU A 95 -8.20 6.57 2.56
C LEU A 95 -8.83 6.60 3.95
N ALA A 96 -8.48 7.58 4.78
CA ALA A 96 -9.03 7.70 6.14
C ALA A 96 -10.56 7.86 6.11
N SER A 97 -11.08 8.79 5.29
CA SER A 97 -12.53 9.02 5.19
C SER A 97 -13.28 7.82 4.60
N SER A 98 -12.70 7.19 3.57
CA SER A 98 -13.35 6.05 2.90
C SER A 98 -13.40 4.80 3.78
N LEU A 99 -12.30 4.50 4.51
CA LEU A 99 -12.27 3.35 5.42
C LEU A 99 -13.17 3.55 6.65
N ALA A 100 -13.24 4.76 7.19
CA ALA A 100 -14.17 5.08 8.26
C ALA A 100 -15.62 4.86 7.83
N ALA A 101 -16.02 5.39 6.65
CA ALA A 101 -17.35 5.16 6.09
C ALA A 101 -17.62 3.66 5.84
N ARG A 102 -16.62 2.93 5.33
CA ARG A 102 -16.75 1.49 5.11
C ARG A 102 -16.96 0.71 6.41
N LEU A 103 -16.25 1.08 7.47
CA LEU A 103 -16.42 0.47 8.79
C LEU A 103 -17.84 0.69 9.36
N GLU A 104 -18.39 1.89 9.19
CA GLU A 104 -19.78 2.19 9.57
C GLU A 104 -20.79 1.34 8.79
N GLU A 105 -20.60 1.17 7.47
CA GLU A 105 -21.47 0.30 6.63
C GLU A 105 -21.46 -1.16 7.10
N LEU A 106 -20.33 -1.66 7.56
CA LEU A 106 -20.16 -3.03 8.01
C LEU A 106 -20.88 -3.32 9.35
N LYS A 107 -21.44 -2.29 10.02
CA LYS A 107 -22.23 -2.42 11.26
C LYS A 107 -21.59 -3.37 12.26
N ALA A 108 -20.30 -3.20 12.48
CA ALA A 108 -19.55 -4.04 13.39
C ALA A 108 -20.20 -4.06 14.78
N PRO A 109 -20.55 -5.23 15.35
CA PRO A 109 -21.08 -5.27 16.70
C PRO A 109 -20.08 -4.66 17.67
N GLU A 110 -20.55 -3.83 18.60
CA GLU A 110 -19.71 -3.25 19.64
C GLU A 110 -19.10 -4.37 20.48
N THR A 111 -17.80 -4.53 20.38
CA THR A 111 -17.07 -5.44 21.26
C THR A 111 -16.52 -4.66 22.44
N SER A 112 -16.85 -5.11 23.64
CA SER A 112 -16.41 -4.52 24.91
C SER A 112 -14.89 -4.63 25.16
N LEU A 113 -14.18 -5.47 24.41
CA LEU A 113 -12.73 -5.69 24.52
C LEU A 113 -12.00 -4.92 23.42
N ARG A 114 -11.53 -3.71 23.74
CA ARG A 114 -10.58 -2.96 22.91
C ARG A 114 -9.16 -3.40 23.23
N SER A 115 -8.63 -4.37 22.51
CA SER A 115 -7.18 -4.63 22.52
C SER A 115 -6.48 -3.61 21.62
N LYS A 116 -5.39 -3.01 22.09
CA LYS A 116 -4.53 -2.12 21.27
C LYS A 116 -3.89 -2.85 20.08
N LEU A 117 -3.94 -4.17 20.08
CA LEU A 117 -3.38 -5.03 19.02
C LEU A 117 -4.40 -5.31 17.89
N VAL A 118 -5.69 -5.12 18.14
CA VAL A 118 -6.75 -5.33 17.14
C VAL A 118 -7.07 -3.99 16.48
N LYS A 119 -6.99 -3.95 15.16
CA LYS A 119 -7.30 -2.79 14.33
C LYS A 119 -8.52 -3.06 13.45
N ALA A 120 -9.26 -2.00 13.16
CA ALA A 120 -10.38 -2.10 12.23
C ALA A 120 -9.91 -1.83 10.80
N LEU A 121 -10.11 -2.80 9.92
CA LEU A 121 -9.75 -2.74 8.50
C LEU A 121 -8.26 -2.37 8.25
N PRO A 122 -7.29 -3.11 8.79
CA PRO A 122 -5.89 -2.78 8.63
C PRO A 122 -5.29 -3.35 7.34
N THR A 123 -4.47 -2.55 6.66
CA THR A 123 -3.69 -2.96 5.50
C THR A 123 -2.40 -2.14 5.38
N THR A 124 -1.39 -2.69 4.74
CA THR A 124 -0.25 -1.93 4.24
C THR A 124 -0.53 -1.42 2.83
N MET A 125 0.30 -0.53 2.34
CA MET A 125 0.29 -0.07 0.96
C MET A 125 1.70 0.31 0.53
N THR A 126 2.09 -0.08 -0.68
CA THR A 126 3.19 0.55 -1.41
C THR A 126 2.74 0.83 -2.83
N LEU A 127 2.86 2.09 -3.22
CA LEU A 127 2.44 2.62 -4.52
C LEU A 127 3.63 3.29 -5.17
N ALA A 128 3.92 2.96 -6.43
CA ALA A 128 4.89 3.63 -7.28
C ALA A 128 4.19 4.26 -8.48
N VAL A 129 4.50 5.54 -8.71
CA VAL A 129 4.06 6.29 -9.89
C VAL A 129 5.30 6.68 -10.67
N LEU A 130 5.44 6.12 -11.87
CA LEU A 130 6.54 6.43 -12.78
C LEU A 130 6.03 7.41 -13.84
N GLN A 131 6.71 8.52 -13.98
CA GLN A 131 6.45 9.52 -15.02
C GLN A 131 7.70 9.72 -15.84
N ARG A 132 7.56 9.60 -17.15
CA ARG A 132 8.69 9.86 -18.07
C ARG A 132 8.98 11.35 -18.12
N THR A 133 10.22 11.73 -17.78
CA THR A 133 10.64 13.14 -17.72
C THR A 133 11.42 13.55 -18.96
N ASP A 134 12.23 12.66 -19.52
CA ASP A 134 12.96 12.88 -20.76
C ASP A 134 12.89 11.63 -21.67
N PRO A 135 12.10 11.70 -22.76
CA PRO A 135 12.01 10.60 -23.72
C PRO A 135 13.34 10.27 -24.43
N ALA A 136 14.19 11.27 -24.65
CA ALA A 136 15.46 11.08 -25.35
C ALA A 136 16.52 10.45 -24.45
N ALA A 137 16.53 10.83 -23.17
CA ALA A 137 17.45 10.27 -22.17
C ALA A 137 16.95 9.00 -21.51
N GLY A 138 15.69 8.60 -21.73
CA GLY A 138 15.08 7.47 -21.03
C GLY A 138 14.90 7.68 -19.54
N SER A 139 14.72 8.94 -19.12
CA SER A 139 14.64 9.32 -17.71
C SER A 139 13.20 9.29 -17.21
N TYR A 140 13.03 8.83 -15.96
CA TYR A 140 11.74 8.75 -15.27
C TYR A 140 11.83 9.32 -13.85
N ALA A 141 10.85 10.14 -13.47
CA ALA A 141 10.59 10.42 -12.06
C ALA A 141 9.74 9.28 -11.48
N CYS A 142 10.20 8.68 -10.40
CA CYS A 142 9.46 7.67 -9.65
C CYS A 142 9.06 8.24 -8.29
N HIS A 143 7.76 8.43 -8.08
CA HIS A 143 7.19 8.81 -6.80
C HIS A 143 6.69 7.57 -6.08
N LEU A 144 7.16 7.38 -4.87
CA LEU A 144 6.80 6.28 -4.00
C LEU A 144 5.94 6.79 -2.85
N PHE A 145 4.84 6.11 -2.57
CA PHE A 145 3.95 6.38 -1.44
C PHE A 145 3.75 5.07 -0.69
N TRP A 146 3.95 5.05 0.64
CA TRP A 146 3.78 3.81 1.39
C TRP A 146 3.32 4.06 2.82
N ALA A 147 2.70 3.04 3.40
CA ALA A 147 2.43 2.87 4.81
C ALA A 147 2.56 1.38 5.14
N GLY A 148 3.40 1.06 6.13
CA GLY A 148 3.67 -0.31 6.54
C GLY A 148 5.02 -0.85 6.05
N ASP A 149 5.10 -2.15 5.82
CA ASP A 149 6.32 -2.90 5.48
C ASP A 149 6.29 -3.55 4.09
N SER A 150 5.27 -3.29 3.28
CA SER A 150 5.31 -3.61 1.85
C SER A 150 6.39 -2.79 1.15
N ARG A 151 7.15 -3.42 0.25
CA ARG A 151 8.40 -2.83 -0.24
C ARG A 151 8.40 -2.60 -1.75
N ALA A 152 9.09 -1.55 -2.17
CA ALA A 152 9.46 -1.31 -3.56
C ALA A 152 10.98 -1.43 -3.74
N TYR A 153 11.38 -2.05 -4.84
CA TYR A 153 12.78 -2.21 -5.22
C TYR A 153 13.00 -1.72 -6.65
N VAL A 154 14.18 -1.16 -6.90
CA VAL A 154 14.74 -1.04 -8.23
C VAL A 154 15.83 -2.10 -8.39
N VAL A 155 15.91 -2.70 -9.58
CA VAL A 155 16.96 -3.66 -9.91
C VAL A 155 17.79 -3.07 -11.02
N ASP A 156 19.06 -2.85 -10.73
CA ASP A 156 20.07 -2.41 -11.67
C ASP A 156 21.02 -3.55 -11.99
N ALA A 157 21.50 -3.62 -13.24
CA ALA A 157 22.35 -4.70 -13.71
C ALA A 157 23.70 -4.80 -12.97
N ASP A 158 24.26 -3.63 -12.58
CA ASP A 158 25.56 -3.53 -11.93
C ASP A 158 25.44 -3.41 -10.41
N ALA A 159 24.47 -2.63 -9.92
CA ALA A 159 24.26 -2.36 -8.49
C ALA A 159 23.37 -3.40 -7.78
N GLY A 160 22.64 -4.24 -8.53
CA GLY A 160 21.73 -5.23 -7.98
C GLY A 160 20.41 -4.63 -7.50
N ALA A 161 19.76 -5.29 -6.54
CA ALA A 161 18.47 -4.84 -6.00
C ALA A 161 18.67 -3.83 -4.87
N MET A 162 18.05 -2.65 -5.00
CA MET A 162 18.03 -1.60 -4.00
C MET A 162 16.59 -1.35 -3.53
N GLN A 163 16.35 -1.43 -2.21
CA GLN A 163 15.06 -1.07 -1.61
C GLN A 163 14.86 0.45 -1.64
N LEU A 164 13.71 0.88 -2.14
CA LEU A 164 13.37 2.29 -2.26
C LEU A 164 12.46 2.80 -1.12
N THR A 165 11.74 1.92 -0.47
CA THR A 165 10.90 2.22 0.71
C THR A 165 11.65 1.90 2.00
N THR A 166 11.14 2.40 3.13
CA THR A 166 11.63 2.05 4.47
C THR A 166 10.46 1.50 5.26
N ASP A 167 10.65 0.34 5.88
CA ASP A 167 9.60 -0.31 6.64
C ASP A 167 9.21 0.51 7.87
N ASP A 168 7.91 0.68 8.09
CA ASP A 168 7.35 1.35 9.28
C ASP A 168 7.30 0.39 10.48
N LEU A 169 8.46 0.04 11.00
CA LEU A 169 8.61 -0.86 12.13
C LEU A 169 9.02 -0.08 13.38
N ARG A 170 8.57 -0.52 14.56
CA ARG A 170 9.08 0.02 15.82
C ARG A 170 10.52 -0.44 15.98
N SER A 171 11.46 0.49 15.94
CA SER A 171 12.84 0.23 16.35
C SER A 171 12.85 -0.03 17.85
N GLY A 172 12.84 -1.28 18.26
CA GLY A 172 13.28 -1.66 19.60
C GLY A 172 14.77 -1.35 19.69
N GLY A 173 15.20 -0.58 20.69
CA GLY A 173 16.57 -0.09 20.85
C GLY A 173 17.65 -1.17 21.10
N ASP A 174 17.42 -2.41 20.71
CA ASP A 174 18.36 -3.52 20.81
C ASP A 174 18.38 -4.30 19.49
N ALA A 175 19.49 -4.16 18.75
CA ALA A 175 19.71 -4.85 17.47
C ALA A 175 19.62 -6.38 17.59
N MET A 176 19.82 -6.94 18.78
CA MET A 176 19.75 -8.37 19.06
C MET A 176 18.28 -8.85 19.20
N ARG A 177 17.36 -8.00 19.66
CA ARG A 177 15.92 -8.29 19.72
C ARG A 177 15.27 -8.30 18.36
N ASN A 178 15.78 -7.51 17.40
CA ASN A 178 15.26 -7.46 16.03
C ASN A 178 15.49 -8.78 15.24
N LEU A 179 16.25 -9.72 15.78
CA LEU A 179 16.46 -11.05 15.18
C LEU A 179 15.51 -12.13 15.72
N THR A 180 14.80 -11.86 16.80
CA THR A 180 13.97 -12.86 17.50
C THR A 180 12.52 -12.43 17.76
N ASP A 181 12.22 -11.13 17.68
CA ASP A 181 10.86 -10.61 17.83
C ASP A 181 10.30 -10.21 16.45
N ASP A 182 9.08 -10.63 16.15
CA ASP A 182 8.25 -10.04 15.10
C ASP A 182 8.19 -8.53 15.34
N SER A 183 8.91 -7.77 14.52
CA SER A 183 8.99 -6.32 14.68
C SER A 183 7.60 -5.73 14.52
N VAL A 184 7.11 -5.12 15.60
CA VAL A 184 5.75 -4.58 15.66
C VAL A 184 5.64 -3.41 14.69
N MET A 185 4.71 -3.49 13.77
CA MET A 185 4.42 -2.41 12.83
C MET A 185 4.00 -1.13 13.58
N SER A 186 4.63 -0.02 13.24
CA SER A 186 4.38 1.30 13.85
C SER A 186 3.34 2.13 13.11
N ASN A 187 3.18 1.89 11.81
CA ASN A 187 2.28 2.61 10.92
C ASN A 187 1.63 1.64 9.92
N CYS A 188 0.33 1.71 9.77
CA CYS A 188 -0.43 1.02 8.75
C CYS A 188 -1.75 1.75 8.51
N ILE A 189 -2.31 1.63 7.32
CA ILE A 189 -3.63 2.15 6.98
C ILE A 189 -4.68 1.40 7.80
N SER A 190 -5.59 2.11 8.46
CA SER A 190 -6.65 1.53 9.30
C SER A 190 -7.83 2.49 9.42
N ALA A 191 -9.02 1.96 9.68
CA ALA A 191 -10.24 2.75 9.85
C ALA A 191 -10.36 3.42 11.24
N ASP A 192 -9.64 2.92 12.24
CA ASP A 192 -9.80 3.30 13.66
C ASP A 192 -8.54 3.84 14.33
N THR A 193 -7.42 3.93 13.60
CA THR A 193 -6.15 4.46 14.11
C THR A 193 -5.56 5.48 13.15
N GLU A 194 -4.89 6.49 13.69
CA GLU A 194 -4.13 7.44 12.87
C GLU A 194 -3.00 6.71 12.13
N PHE A 195 -2.77 7.11 10.90
CA PHE A 195 -1.67 6.66 10.07
C PHE A 195 -1.13 7.83 9.24
N HIS A 196 -0.01 7.62 8.59
CA HIS A 196 0.55 8.58 7.64
C HIS A 196 0.97 7.89 6.36
N ILE A 197 1.02 8.63 5.27
CA ILE A 197 1.55 8.17 3.99
C ILE A 197 2.94 8.76 3.82
N ASN A 198 3.95 7.90 3.83
CA ASN A 198 5.31 8.28 3.50
C ASN A 198 5.41 8.61 2.01
N HIS A 199 6.32 9.52 1.66
CA HIS A 199 6.62 9.86 0.28
C HIS A 199 8.12 9.97 0.04
N ARG A 200 8.56 9.49 -1.13
CA ARG A 200 9.92 9.67 -1.64
C ARG A 200 9.87 9.80 -3.16
N GLN A 201 10.68 10.68 -3.72
CA GLN A 201 10.93 10.76 -5.16
C GLN A 201 12.35 10.28 -5.45
N VAL A 202 12.49 9.51 -6.53
CA VAL A 202 13.78 9.08 -7.08
C VAL A 202 13.76 9.25 -8.59
N GLU A 203 14.92 9.60 -9.16
CA GLU A 203 15.10 9.62 -10.61
C GLU A 203 15.65 8.25 -11.04
N LEU A 204 15.04 7.68 -12.08
CA LEU A 204 15.44 6.41 -12.67
C LEU A 204 15.85 6.64 -14.13
N GLN A 205 16.83 5.89 -14.58
CA GLN A 205 17.26 5.82 -15.99
C GLN A 205 17.08 4.41 -16.51
N ALA A 206 16.51 4.25 -17.72
CA ALA A 206 16.28 2.97 -18.38
C ALA A 206 17.29 2.71 -19.50
#